data_f2e8cebde14723b6a54b72dce27b8398
#
_entry.id   f2e8cebde14723b6a54b72dce27b8398
#
_cell.length_a   1.000
_cell.length_b   1.000
_cell.length_c   1.000
_cell.angle_alpha   90.00
_cell.angle_beta   90.00
_cell.angle_gamma   90.00
#
_symmetry.space_group_name_H-M   'P 1'
#
loop_
_entity.id
_entity.type
_entity.pdbx_description
1 polymer ?
#
loop_
_entity_poly.entity_id
_entity_poly.type
_entity_poly.pdbx_seq_one_letter_code
_entity_poly.pdbx_strand_id
1 'polypeptide(L)'
;VSDEPLATKHETDAAYDRFRTVRHFGSLDALRCLAILAVIWQHSPPVPHGTTGLTDIGASGVSLFFVLSGFLITTLLLREAPDVSGIGLRDFYIRRALRIFPLYYAVLGLYTLLVLLFERNSAGDLFLRNLPFYLTYTNNWFVDLAPDAEGRRRVIFIFAWTLATEEQFYMLWPPLLCLLGRRHAAAALAGVVAVTLWALWTWGPLNVPVGPFERFIRILQSPSVQICAGVFLAMALDSRRLFGMLHAVLGRGWSSPVAAAVSVAVLFWPGDASTGWFVVLALAFSALIGSCVIREDHGLAKLCRPAVLRRIGVVSYGMYLLHMLAINAVRVVLSKAGVESAVLAFTLSTLLAWIAAEISFRVFETPFLRLKDRFRRHPGSGREGGTTSVPAHASVAGGTAR
;
A
#
# COMPACT_ATOMS: atom_id res chain seq x y z
N VAL A 1 37.33 -13.65 5.46
CA VAL A 1 37.47 -12.29 4.93
C VAL A 1 37.66 -12.46 3.44
N SER A 2 36.59 -12.34 2.65
CA SER A 2 36.64 -12.49 1.19
C SER A 2 37.07 -11.13 0.59
N ASP A 3 38.14 -11.12 -0.14
CA ASP A 3 38.62 -10.03 -0.99
C ASP A 3 37.60 -9.79 -2.12
N GLU A 4 36.59 -8.98 -1.85
CA GLU A 4 35.73 -8.45 -2.89
C GLU A 4 36.57 -7.41 -3.68
N PRO A 5 36.64 -7.47 -5.03
CA PRO A 5 37.45 -6.53 -5.80
C PRO A 5 37.05 -5.09 -5.48
N LEU A 6 37.99 -4.22 -5.20
CA LEU A 6 37.81 -2.79 -4.82
C LEU A 6 36.83 -2.05 -5.76
N ALA A 7 36.80 -2.39 -7.05
CA ALA A 7 35.88 -1.84 -8.05
C ALA A 7 34.41 -2.16 -7.75
N THR A 8 34.09 -3.39 -7.33
CA THR A 8 32.69 -3.81 -7.01
C THR A 8 32.21 -3.17 -5.72
N LYS A 9 33.08 -2.95 -4.74
CA LYS A 9 32.76 -2.27 -3.49
C LYS A 9 32.42 -0.79 -3.72
N HIS A 10 33.20 -0.09 -4.53
CA HIS A 10 32.93 1.32 -4.89
C HIS A 10 31.58 1.46 -5.65
N GLU A 11 31.26 0.55 -6.55
CA GLU A 11 30.00 0.55 -7.29
C GLU A 11 28.80 0.32 -6.34
N THR A 12 28.93 -0.61 -5.41
CA THR A 12 27.90 -0.93 -4.41
C THR A 12 27.67 0.25 -3.45
N ASP A 13 28.74 0.91 -2.98
CA ASP A 13 28.66 2.08 -2.12
C ASP A 13 27.98 3.25 -2.84
N ALA A 14 28.32 3.51 -4.09
CA ALA A 14 27.71 4.54 -4.92
C ALA A 14 26.21 4.24 -5.19
N ALA A 15 25.85 2.96 -5.36
CA ALA A 15 24.45 2.52 -5.50
C ALA A 15 23.67 2.72 -4.19
N TYR A 16 24.27 2.43 -3.03
CA TYR A 16 23.67 2.67 -1.73
C TYR A 16 23.38 4.15 -1.49
N ASP A 17 24.37 5.01 -1.77
CA ASP A 17 24.22 6.45 -1.58
C ASP A 17 23.15 7.04 -2.51
N ARG A 18 23.07 6.57 -3.76
CA ARG A 18 21.96 6.91 -4.69
C ARG A 18 20.62 6.46 -4.12
N PHE A 19 20.49 5.20 -3.69
CA PHE A 19 19.25 4.71 -3.08
C PHE A 19 18.81 5.58 -1.89
N ARG A 20 19.73 6.02 -1.04
CA ARG A 20 19.45 6.88 0.12
C ARG A 20 18.95 8.28 -0.27
N THR A 21 19.40 8.83 -1.39
CA THR A 21 19.06 10.19 -1.85
C THR A 21 17.82 10.25 -2.73
N VAL A 22 17.44 9.17 -3.39
CA VAL A 22 16.23 9.11 -4.25
C VAL A 22 14.98 9.41 -3.43
N ARG A 23 14.28 10.49 -3.76
CA ARG A 23 13.04 10.90 -3.06
C ARG A 23 11.78 10.23 -3.60
N HIS A 24 11.80 9.79 -4.85
CA HIS A 24 10.65 9.22 -5.54
C HIS A 24 11.08 8.11 -6.50
N PHE A 25 10.51 6.92 -6.31
CA PHE A 25 10.78 5.76 -7.15
C PHE A 25 9.68 5.64 -8.22
N GLY A 26 9.95 6.16 -9.42
CA GLY A 26 8.94 6.18 -10.50
C GLY A 26 8.46 4.79 -10.94
N SER A 27 9.31 3.76 -10.81
CA SER A 27 8.91 2.37 -11.11
C SER A 27 7.85 1.83 -10.14
N LEU A 28 7.82 2.31 -8.89
CA LEU A 28 6.80 1.88 -7.93
C LEU A 28 5.41 2.41 -8.26
N ASP A 29 5.30 3.56 -8.94
CA ASP A 29 3.99 4.02 -9.43
C ASP A 29 3.47 3.12 -10.57
N ALA A 30 4.36 2.63 -11.44
CA ALA A 30 3.97 1.64 -12.45
C ALA A 30 3.52 0.31 -11.81
N LEU A 31 4.19 -0.15 -10.74
CA LEU A 31 3.75 -1.32 -9.98
C LEU A 31 2.39 -1.09 -9.30
N ARG A 32 2.11 0.10 -8.78
CA ARG A 32 0.78 0.46 -8.26
C ARG A 32 -0.29 0.46 -9.35
N CYS A 33 0.07 0.88 -10.57
CA CYS A 33 -0.83 0.78 -11.71
C CYS A 33 -1.19 -0.69 -11.99
N LEU A 34 -0.22 -1.58 -12.04
CA LEU A 34 -0.49 -3.01 -12.22
C LEU A 34 -1.37 -3.58 -11.09
N ALA A 35 -1.08 -3.19 -9.84
CA ALA A 35 -1.85 -3.63 -8.69
C ALA A 35 -3.33 -3.20 -8.76
N ILE A 36 -3.63 -1.93 -9.11
CA ILE A 36 -5.02 -1.47 -9.21
C ILE A 36 -5.74 -2.10 -10.40
N LEU A 37 -5.07 -2.31 -11.54
CA LEU A 37 -5.66 -3.00 -12.69
C LEU A 37 -6.03 -4.44 -12.35
N ALA A 38 -5.18 -5.16 -11.60
CA ALA A 38 -5.48 -6.50 -11.12
C ALA A 38 -6.71 -6.52 -10.21
N VAL A 39 -6.83 -5.57 -9.27
CA VAL A 39 -7.99 -5.44 -8.39
C VAL A 39 -9.29 -5.17 -9.18
N ILE A 40 -9.26 -4.26 -10.15
CA ILE A 40 -10.44 -3.97 -10.98
C ILE A 40 -10.82 -5.19 -11.83
N TRP A 41 -9.83 -5.91 -12.37
CA TRP A 41 -10.06 -7.14 -13.12
C TRP A 41 -10.84 -8.17 -12.32
N GLN A 42 -10.41 -8.46 -11.08
CA GLN A 42 -11.08 -9.43 -10.21
C GLN A 42 -12.55 -9.09 -9.92
N HIS A 43 -12.86 -7.81 -9.80
CA HIS A 43 -14.21 -7.36 -9.46
C HIS A 43 -15.09 -7.10 -10.69
N SER A 44 -14.52 -7.15 -11.91
CA SER A 44 -15.26 -6.91 -13.16
C SER A 44 -15.96 -8.19 -13.61
N PRO A 45 -17.31 -8.22 -13.77
CA PRO A 45 -18.02 -9.36 -14.32
C PRO A 45 -17.97 -9.37 -15.86
N PRO A 46 -18.19 -10.51 -16.55
CA PRO A 46 -18.26 -11.86 -16.02
C PRO A 46 -16.92 -12.59 -16.19
N VAL A 47 -16.11 -12.64 -15.16
CA VAL A 47 -15.02 -13.62 -15.12
C VAL A 47 -15.64 -14.92 -14.60
N PRO A 48 -15.63 -16.03 -15.34
CA PRO A 48 -16.20 -17.29 -14.87
C PRO A 48 -15.52 -17.68 -13.54
N HIS A 49 -16.29 -17.74 -12.47
CA HIS A 49 -15.81 -18.29 -11.20
C HIS A 49 -15.44 -19.75 -11.43
N GLY A 50 -14.17 -20.10 -11.21
CA GLY A 50 -13.66 -21.46 -11.40
C GLY A 50 -12.60 -21.63 -12.50
N THR A 51 -12.26 -20.59 -13.25
CA THR A 51 -11.02 -20.57 -14.03
C THR A 51 -9.88 -20.26 -13.07
N THR A 52 -9.35 -21.31 -12.45
CA THR A 52 -8.16 -21.27 -11.59
C THR A 52 -7.05 -20.45 -12.27
N GLY A 53 -6.55 -19.45 -11.57
CA GLY A 53 -5.42 -18.61 -11.98
C GLY A 53 -5.77 -17.19 -12.42
N LEU A 54 -6.81 -16.95 -13.23
CA LEU A 54 -7.14 -15.59 -13.69
C LEU A 54 -8.03 -14.79 -12.72
N THR A 55 -8.82 -15.48 -11.89
CA THR A 55 -9.65 -14.86 -10.85
C THR A 55 -8.84 -14.43 -9.64
N ASP A 56 -7.77 -15.17 -9.31
CA ASP A 56 -6.93 -14.91 -8.14
C ASP A 56 -5.90 -13.79 -8.35
N ILE A 57 -5.71 -13.34 -9.60
CA ILE A 57 -4.82 -12.22 -9.95
C ILE A 57 -5.17 -10.95 -9.16
N GLY A 58 -6.43 -10.69 -8.87
CA GLY A 58 -6.81 -9.49 -8.15
C GLY A 58 -6.43 -9.51 -6.66
N ALA A 59 -6.50 -10.66 -6.00
CA ALA A 59 -5.97 -10.82 -4.64
C ALA A 59 -4.47 -10.51 -4.59
N SER A 60 -3.75 -10.82 -5.66
CA SER A 60 -2.32 -10.48 -5.80
C SER A 60 -2.08 -8.98 -5.95
N GLY A 61 -3.01 -8.24 -6.57
CA GLY A 61 -2.95 -6.78 -6.63
C GLY A 61 -2.95 -6.15 -5.24
N VAL A 62 -3.82 -6.64 -4.34
CA VAL A 62 -3.83 -6.24 -2.93
C VAL A 62 -2.52 -6.62 -2.24
N SER A 63 -2.01 -7.83 -2.47
CA SER A 63 -0.74 -8.29 -1.91
C SER A 63 0.43 -7.39 -2.34
N LEU A 64 0.46 -6.96 -3.61
CA LEU A 64 1.48 -6.03 -4.11
C LEU A 64 1.35 -4.65 -3.46
N PHE A 65 0.12 -4.12 -3.29
CA PHE A 65 -0.10 -2.88 -2.54
C PHE A 65 0.42 -2.99 -1.10
N PHE A 66 0.18 -4.09 -0.43
CA PHE A 66 0.63 -4.31 0.94
C PHE A 66 2.17 -4.31 1.05
N VAL A 67 2.88 -5.01 0.17
CA VAL A 67 4.37 -4.98 0.16
C VAL A 67 4.87 -3.57 -0.13
N LEU A 68 4.29 -2.86 -1.11
CA LEU A 68 4.62 -1.47 -1.42
C LEU A 68 4.39 -0.55 -0.22
N SER A 69 3.28 -0.72 0.50
CA SER A 69 2.91 0.07 1.66
C SER A 69 3.91 -0.11 2.81
N GLY A 70 4.23 -1.36 3.16
CA GLY A 70 5.23 -1.68 4.18
C GLY A 70 6.62 -1.11 3.82
N PHE A 71 7.05 -1.29 2.58
CA PHE A 71 8.32 -0.77 2.07
C PHE A 71 8.39 0.75 2.13
N LEU A 72 7.40 1.44 1.57
CA LEU A 72 7.44 2.90 1.45
C LEU A 72 7.33 3.61 2.79
N ILE A 73 6.43 3.17 3.66
CA ILE A 73 6.28 3.77 4.99
C ILE A 73 7.56 3.61 5.80
N THR A 74 8.12 2.41 5.84
CA THR A 74 9.34 2.15 6.60
C THR A 74 10.53 2.91 6.02
N THR A 75 10.68 2.93 4.69
CA THR A 75 11.72 3.72 4.02
C THR A 75 11.62 5.21 4.36
N LEU A 76 10.40 5.78 4.38
CA LEU A 76 10.18 7.17 4.76
C LEU A 76 10.57 7.43 6.21
N LEU A 77 10.16 6.58 7.14
CA LEU A 77 10.51 6.71 8.57
C LEU A 77 12.01 6.63 8.81
N LEU A 78 12.69 5.66 8.21
CA LEU A 78 14.14 5.47 8.33
C LEU A 78 14.97 6.61 7.71
N ARG A 79 14.41 7.31 6.72
CA ARG A 79 15.05 8.49 6.09
C ARG A 79 14.75 9.79 6.81
N GLU A 80 13.60 9.91 7.48
CA GLU A 80 13.22 11.10 8.24
C GLU A 80 14.11 11.30 9.46
N ALA A 81 14.52 10.22 10.11
CA ALA A 81 15.38 10.25 11.27
C ALA A 81 16.41 9.11 11.22
N PRO A 82 17.72 9.43 11.07
CA PRO A 82 18.79 8.43 11.18
C PRO A 82 18.78 7.73 12.51
N ASP A 83 18.47 8.45 13.61
CA ASP A 83 18.05 7.87 14.89
C ASP A 83 16.52 7.82 14.92
N VAL A 84 15.97 6.60 14.94
CA VAL A 84 14.51 6.37 14.91
C VAL A 84 13.77 6.99 16.09
N SER A 85 14.45 7.29 17.20
CA SER A 85 13.88 8.03 18.35
C SER A 85 13.50 9.47 18.00
N GLY A 86 14.10 10.04 16.96
CA GLY A 86 13.84 11.39 16.45
C GLY A 86 12.68 11.49 15.45
N ILE A 87 11.96 10.41 15.16
CA ILE A 87 10.81 10.42 14.24
C ILE A 87 9.71 11.31 14.82
N GLY A 88 9.27 12.29 14.03
CA GLY A 88 8.17 13.17 14.39
C GLY A 88 6.80 12.51 14.22
N LEU A 89 6.39 11.66 15.16
CA LEU A 89 5.12 10.92 15.08
C LEU A 89 3.91 11.80 14.77
N ARG A 90 3.81 12.98 15.42
CA ARG A 90 2.71 13.92 15.17
C ARG A 90 2.66 14.34 13.71
N ASP A 91 3.78 14.80 13.16
CA ASP A 91 3.84 15.26 11.79
C ASP A 91 3.61 14.12 10.80
N PHE A 92 4.13 12.93 11.11
CA PHE A 92 3.87 11.71 10.35
C PHE A 92 2.36 11.42 10.26
N TYR A 93 1.66 11.38 11.40
CA TYR A 93 0.23 11.09 11.44
C TYR A 93 -0.61 12.17 10.75
N ILE A 94 -0.27 13.45 10.92
CA ILE A 94 -0.96 14.53 10.20
C ILE A 94 -0.80 14.37 8.69
N ARG A 95 0.43 14.13 8.21
CA ARG A 95 0.67 13.91 6.78
C ARG A 95 -0.09 12.71 6.23
N ARG A 96 -0.23 11.66 7.02
CA ARG A 96 -0.94 10.44 6.63
C ARG A 96 -2.45 10.65 6.63
N ALA A 97 -2.98 11.24 7.70
CA ALA A 97 -4.39 11.59 7.80
C ALA A 97 -4.85 12.48 6.64
N LEU A 98 -4.10 13.54 6.33
CA LEU A 98 -4.42 14.44 5.21
C LEU A 98 -4.36 13.76 3.83
N ARG A 99 -3.65 12.65 3.70
CA ARG A 99 -3.57 11.89 2.45
C ARG A 99 -4.72 10.89 2.28
N ILE A 100 -5.19 10.28 3.37
CA ILE A 100 -6.07 9.10 3.32
C ILE A 100 -7.49 9.45 3.74
N PHE A 101 -7.66 10.06 4.90
CA PHE A 101 -8.97 10.26 5.54
C PHE A 101 -9.95 11.10 4.73
N PRO A 102 -9.55 12.23 4.07
CA PRO A 102 -10.52 13.04 3.36
C PRO A 102 -11.29 12.24 2.30
N LEU A 103 -10.59 11.54 1.43
CA LEU A 103 -11.23 10.75 0.37
C LEU A 103 -11.94 9.52 0.93
N TYR A 104 -11.36 8.83 1.90
CA TYR A 104 -12.00 7.67 2.52
C TYR A 104 -13.38 8.01 3.10
N TYR A 105 -13.43 9.04 3.94
CA TYR A 105 -14.70 9.43 4.57
C TYR A 105 -15.68 10.07 3.59
N ALA A 106 -15.21 10.76 2.56
CA ALA A 106 -16.08 11.26 1.49
C ALA A 106 -16.74 10.10 0.72
N VAL A 107 -15.97 9.06 0.38
CA VAL A 107 -16.50 7.87 -0.31
C VAL A 107 -17.39 7.04 0.62
N LEU A 108 -17.02 6.87 1.88
CA LEU A 108 -17.90 6.20 2.87
C LEU A 108 -19.22 6.95 3.04
N GLY A 109 -19.17 8.29 3.10
CA GLY A 109 -20.37 9.13 3.13
C GLY A 109 -21.23 8.98 1.87
N LEU A 110 -20.61 8.92 0.69
CA LEU A 110 -21.30 8.65 -0.57
C LEU A 110 -21.98 7.27 -0.57
N TYR A 111 -21.28 6.22 -0.12
CA TYR A 111 -21.89 4.89 0.03
C TYR A 111 -23.05 4.89 1.01
N THR A 112 -22.90 5.59 2.15
CA THR A 112 -24.00 5.72 3.15
C THR A 112 -25.22 6.40 2.53
N LEU A 113 -25.01 7.48 1.78
CA LEU A 113 -26.10 8.17 1.09
C LEU A 113 -26.80 7.28 0.05
N LEU A 114 -26.02 6.57 -0.77
CA LEU A 114 -26.56 5.65 -1.78
C LEU A 114 -27.34 4.51 -1.13
N VAL A 115 -26.86 3.97 -0.02
CA VAL A 115 -27.57 2.93 0.73
C VAL A 115 -28.91 3.47 1.27
N LEU A 116 -28.91 4.63 1.89
CA LEU A 116 -30.14 5.25 2.44
C LEU A 116 -31.18 5.56 1.36
N LEU A 117 -30.73 5.89 0.14
CA LEU A 117 -31.62 6.24 -0.97
C LEU A 117 -32.13 5.01 -1.75
N PHE A 118 -31.28 4.01 -1.98
CA PHE A 118 -31.53 2.97 -2.97
C PHE A 118 -31.47 1.54 -2.46
N GLU A 119 -30.84 1.26 -1.30
CA GLU A 119 -30.61 -0.11 -0.80
C GLU A 119 -31.42 -0.37 0.48
N ARG A 120 -32.76 -0.25 0.38
CA ARG A 120 -33.68 -0.53 1.50
C ARG A 120 -33.95 -2.04 1.61
N ASN A 121 -32.91 -2.81 1.86
CA ASN A 121 -32.92 -4.26 1.95
C ASN A 121 -31.94 -4.76 3.02
N SER A 122 -31.86 -6.07 3.22
CA SER A 122 -30.98 -6.70 4.23
C SER A 122 -29.50 -6.31 4.07
N ALA A 123 -29.02 -6.07 2.86
CA ALA A 123 -27.64 -5.66 2.61
C ALA A 123 -27.40 -4.20 3.07
N GLY A 124 -28.37 -3.30 2.83
CA GLY A 124 -28.33 -1.93 3.33
C GLY A 124 -28.36 -1.87 4.85
N ASP A 125 -29.25 -2.65 5.48
CA ASP A 125 -29.34 -2.74 6.95
C ASP A 125 -28.05 -3.27 7.56
N LEU A 126 -27.42 -4.29 6.93
CA LEU A 126 -26.13 -4.82 7.35
C LEU A 126 -25.03 -3.76 7.24
N PHE A 127 -25.00 -3.00 6.15
CA PHE A 127 -24.03 -1.92 5.98
C PHE A 127 -24.16 -0.86 7.07
N LEU A 128 -25.39 -0.40 7.36
CA LEU A 128 -25.65 0.63 8.39
C LEU A 128 -25.26 0.13 9.80
N ARG A 129 -25.55 -1.12 10.12
CA ARG A 129 -25.10 -1.74 11.39
C ARG A 129 -23.58 -1.81 11.50
N ASN A 130 -22.88 -2.03 10.39
CA ASN A 130 -21.44 -2.13 10.33
C ASN A 130 -20.73 -0.76 10.15
N LEU A 131 -21.48 0.33 9.98
CA LEU A 131 -20.92 1.67 9.76
C LEU A 131 -19.91 2.11 10.84
N PRO A 132 -20.12 1.85 12.16
CA PRO A 132 -19.13 2.16 13.18
C PRO A 132 -17.78 1.49 12.94
N PHE A 133 -17.76 0.26 12.42
CA PHE A 133 -16.53 -0.47 12.14
C PHE A 133 -15.79 0.09 10.90
N TYR A 134 -16.52 0.58 9.90
CA TYR A 134 -15.92 1.30 8.78
C TYR A 134 -15.35 2.65 9.22
N LEU A 135 -16.05 3.39 10.08
CA LEU A 135 -15.59 4.69 10.60
C LEU A 135 -14.29 4.57 11.42
N THR A 136 -14.08 3.44 12.10
CA THR A 136 -12.95 3.19 13.00
C THR A 136 -11.85 2.33 12.39
N TYR A 137 -11.93 1.96 11.11
CA TYR A 137 -10.98 1.03 10.46
C TYR A 137 -10.83 -0.30 11.20
N THR A 138 -11.93 -0.84 11.75
CA THR A 138 -11.96 -2.13 12.47
C THR A 138 -12.85 -3.17 11.77
N ASN A 139 -13.28 -2.86 10.56
CA ASN A 139 -14.17 -3.72 9.79
C ASN A 139 -13.56 -5.09 9.40
N ASN A 140 -12.23 -5.20 9.29
CA ASN A 140 -11.54 -6.48 9.10
C ASN A 140 -11.66 -7.43 10.30
N TRP A 141 -11.95 -6.91 11.50
CA TRP A 141 -12.12 -7.70 12.72
C TRP A 141 -13.58 -8.03 13.05
N PHE A 142 -14.48 -7.10 12.77
CA PHE A 142 -15.85 -7.14 13.31
C PHE A 142 -16.94 -7.36 12.25
N VAL A 143 -16.65 -7.05 10.98
CA VAL A 143 -17.61 -7.32 9.89
C VAL A 143 -17.46 -8.77 9.43
N ASP A 144 -18.55 -9.50 9.45
CA ASP A 144 -18.60 -10.84 8.90
C ASP A 144 -18.64 -10.77 7.37
N LEU A 145 -17.62 -11.32 6.74
CA LEU A 145 -17.45 -11.34 5.29
C LEU A 145 -17.90 -12.67 4.66
N ALA A 146 -18.29 -13.66 5.50
CA ALA A 146 -18.73 -14.95 5.00
C ALA A 146 -20.02 -14.79 4.18
N PRO A 147 -20.17 -15.53 3.06
CA PRO A 147 -21.43 -15.58 2.33
C PRO A 147 -22.53 -16.16 3.20
N ASP A 148 -23.80 -15.81 2.91
CA ASP A 148 -24.94 -16.46 3.56
C ASP A 148 -25.05 -17.93 3.12
N ALA A 149 -25.99 -18.67 3.74
CA ALA A 149 -26.21 -20.09 3.43
C ALA A 149 -26.54 -20.35 1.95
N GLU A 150 -27.02 -19.34 1.25
CA GLU A 150 -27.31 -19.35 -0.19
C GLU A 150 -26.13 -18.84 -1.04
N GLY A 151 -24.96 -18.53 -0.45
CA GLY A 151 -23.79 -18.01 -1.16
C GLY A 151 -23.94 -16.59 -1.72
N ARG A 152 -24.99 -15.84 -1.29
CA ARG A 152 -25.41 -14.57 -1.91
C ARG A 152 -25.16 -13.34 -1.05
N ARG A 153 -24.48 -13.45 0.10
CA ARG A 153 -24.31 -12.33 1.01
C ARG A 153 -23.55 -11.18 0.32
N ARG A 154 -24.26 -10.09 0.07
CA ARG A 154 -23.72 -8.87 -0.47
C ARG A 154 -23.27 -7.95 0.67
N VAL A 155 -21.97 -7.91 0.95
CA VAL A 155 -21.41 -6.97 1.90
C VAL A 155 -21.00 -5.70 1.14
N ILE A 156 -21.77 -4.62 1.33
CA ILE A 156 -21.45 -3.32 0.75
C ILE A 156 -20.17 -2.79 1.40
N PHE A 157 -19.29 -2.16 0.60
CA PHE A 157 -18.02 -1.62 1.04
C PHE A 157 -17.02 -2.67 1.57
N ILE A 158 -17.15 -3.93 1.10
CA ILE A 158 -16.34 -5.07 1.52
C ILE A 158 -14.83 -4.80 1.36
N PHE A 159 -14.41 -4.14 0.29
CA PHE A 159 -12.99 -3.88 -0.03
C PHE A 159 -12.27 -3.03 1.03
N ALA A 160 -13.00 -2.34 1.92
CA ALA A 160 -12.42 -1.52 2.97
C ALA A 160 -11.61 -2.30 4.03
N TRP A 161 -11.73 -3.65 4.07
CA TRP A 161 -10.94 -4.47 5.00
C TRP A 161 -9.44 -4.33 4.77
N THR A 162 -8.99 -4.14 3.53
CA THR A 162 -7.59 -3.95 3.18
C THR A 162 -7.05 -2.62 3.69
N LEU A 163 -7.88 -1.56 3.57
CA LEU A 163 -7.54 -0.23 4.09
C LEU A 163 -7.49 -0.24 5.62
N ALA A 164 -8.39 -0.99 6.29
CA ALA A 164 -8.33 -1.17 7.73
C ALA A 164 -7.00 -1.81 8.16
N THR A 165 -6.58 -2.88 7.48
CA THR A 165 -5.31 -3.57 7.75
C THR A 165 -4.11 -2.61 7.56
N GLU A 166 -4.10 -1.82 6.50
CA GLU A 166 -3.05 -0.83 6.27
C GLU A 166 -3.02 0.26 7.35
N GLU A 167 -4.16 0.87 7.68
CA GLU A 167 -4.21 1.95 8.66
C GLU A 167 -3.86 1.47 10.07
N GLN A 168 -4.27 0.26 10.45
CA GLN A 168 -3.85 -0.38 11.70
C GLN A 168 -2.32 -0.54 11.74
N PHE A 169 -1.72 -1.00 10.65
CA PHE A 169 -0.27 -1.08 10.54
C PHE A 169 0.39 0.30 10.64
N TYR A 170 -0.12 1.32 9.97
CA TYR A 170 0.41 2.69 10.03
C TYR A 170 0.27 3.33 11.41
N MET A 171 -0.73 2.94 12.19
CA MET A 171 -0.90 3.41 13.57
C MET A 171 0.10 2.75 14.51
N LEU A 172 0.41 1.47 14.32
CA LEU A 172 1.21 0.68 15.26
C LEU A 172 2.71 0.70 14.93
N TRP A 173 3.09 0.66 13.66
CA TRP A 173 4.49 0.49 13.24
C TRP A 173 5.41 1.67 13.63
N PRO A 174 5.07 2.94 13.38
CA PRO A 174 5.95 4.06 13.71
C PRO A 174 6.27 4.16 15.20
N PRO A 175 5.31 4.10 16.17
CA PRO A 175 5.63 4.12 17.59
C PRO A 175 6.41 2.89 18.03
N LEU A 176 6.12 1.70 17.48
CA LEU A 176 6.88 0.50 17.79
C LEU A 176 8.35 0.66 17.37
N LEU A 177 8.60 1.22 16.19
CA LEU A 177 9.95 1.52 15.71
C LEU A 177 10.67 2.54 16.59
N CYS A 178 9.97 3.60 17.03
CA CYS A 178 10.54 4.63 17.92
C CYS A 178 10.89 4.09 19.30
N LEU A 179 9.99 3.28 19.89
CA LEU A 179 10.13 2.79 21.24
C LEU A 179 11.18 1.68 21.37
N LEU A 180 11.19 0.76 20.43
CA LEU A 180 12.05 -0.42 20.50
C LEU A 180 13.39 -0.26 19.74
N GLY A 181 13.48 0.75 18.88
CA GLY A 181 14.61 0.85 17.94
C GLY A 181 14.58 -0.22 16.85
N ARG A 182 15.45 -0.07 15.84
CA ARG A 182 15.41 -0.88 14.61
C ARG A 182 15.49 -2.39 14.87
N ARG A 183 16.41 -2.85 15.71
CA ARG A 183 16.66 -4.28 15.93
C ARG A 183 15.49 -4.97 16.64
N HIS A 184 15.05 -4.39 17.74
CA HIS A 184 13.98 -4.99 18.54
C HIS A 184 12.62 -4.85 17.87
N ALA A 185 12.38 -3.75 17.13
CA ALA A 185 11.17 -3.62 16.31
C ALA A 185 11.13 -4.67 15.19
N ALA A 186 12.26 -4.96 14.52
CA ALA A 186 12.34 -6.04 13.53
C ALA A 186 12.08 -7.42 14.19
N ALA A 187 12.65 -7.68 15.36
CA ALA A 187 12.43 -8.93 16.10
C ALA A 187 10.96 -9.08 16.55
N ALA A 188 10.36 -7.99 17.07
CA ALA A 188 8.94 -7.99 17.43
C ALA A 188 8.04 -8.26 16.22
N LEU A 189 8.33 -7.60 15.07
CA LEU A 189 7.60 -7.84 13.83
C LEU A 189 7.76 -9.27 13.32
N ALA A 190 8.96 -9.86 13.41
CA ALA A 190 9.20 -11.27 13.08
C ALA A 190 8.39 -12.20 14.00
N GLY A 191 8.30 -11.89 15.30
CA GLY A 191 7.43 -12.59 16.24
C GLY A 191 5.95 -12.51 15.86
N VAL A 192 5.47 -11.33 15.49
CA VAL A 192 4.09 -11.14 15.00
C VAL A 192 3.85 -11.98 13.73
N VAL A 193 4.77 -11.94 12.76
CA VAL A 193 4.67 -12.77 11.54
C VAL A 193 4.64 -14.26 11.88
N ALA A 194 5.50 -14.72 12.78
CA ALA A 194 5.54 -16.12 13.18
C ALA A 194 4.21 -16.57 13.83
N VAL A 195 3.65 -15.74 14.73
CA VAL A 195 2.34 -16.01 15.35
C VAL A 195 1.22 -15.99 14.32
N THR A 196 1.22 -15.02 13.40
CA THR A 196 0.24 -14.94 12.32
C THR A 196 0.30 -16.17 11.41
N LEU A 197 1.50 -16.58 10.99
CA LEU A 197 1.69 -17.76 10.15
C LEU A 197 1.29 -19.05 10.89
N TRP A 198 1.60 -19.16 12.17
CA TRP A 198 1.16 -20.26 13.00
C TRP A 198 -0.38 -20.31 13.10
N ALA A 199 -1.03 -19.17 13.33
CA ALA A 199 -2.48 -19.07 13.39
C ALA A 199 -3.13 -19.43 12.05
N LEU A 200 -2.58 -18.94 10.94
CA LEU A 200 -3.05 -19.29 9.59
C LEU A 200 -2.82 -20.77 9.24
N TRP A 201 -1.70 -21.34 9.69
CA TRP A 201 -1.40 -22.77 9.49
C TRP A 201 -2.38 -23.66 10.28
N THR A 202 -2.68 -23.29 11.54
CA THR A 202 -3.47 -24.11 12.45
C THR A 202 -4.97 -24.06 12.11
N TRP A 203 -5.48 -22.87 11.76
CA TRP A 203 -6.92 -22.64 11.57
C TRP A 203 -7.31 -22.32 10.12
N GLY A 204 -6.34 -22.15 9.21
CA GLY A 204 -6.59 -21.72 7.84
C GLY A 204 -7.01 -20.23 7.74
N PRO A 205 -7.00 -19.66 6.52
CA PRO A 205 -7.24 -18.22 6.33
C PRO A 205 -8.70 -17.79 6.52
N LEU A 206 -9.66 -18.72 6.50
CA LEU A 206 -11.10 -18.44 6.63
C LEU A 206 -11.83 -19.38 7.60
N ASN A 207 -11.17 -20.45 8.07
CA ASN A 207 -11.73 -21.43 8.96
C ASN A 207 -11.46 -21.07 10.42
N VAL A 208 -12.02 -19.95 10.88
CA VAL A 208 -11.94 -19.58 12.29
C VAL A 208 -12.97 -20.41 13.05
N PRO A 209 -12.60 -21.10 14.16
CA PRO A 209 -13.54 -21.83 14.97
C PRO A 209 -14.66 -20.89 15.46
N VAL A 210 -15.91 -21.29 15.25
CA VAL A 210 -17.06 -20.54 15.79
C VAL A 210 -17.02 -20.62 17.33
N GLY A 211 -16.86 -19.48 18.01
CA GLY A 211 -16.82 -19.46 19.47
C GLY A 211 -16.25 -18.15 20.05
N PRO A 212 -16.09 -18.09 21.38
CA PRO A 212 -15.66 -16.87 22.06
C PRO A 212 -14.26 -16.40 21.66
N PHE A 213 -13.42 -17.31 21.14
CA PHE A 213 -12.07 -17.01 20.69
C PHE A 213 -11.98 -16.60 19.21
N GLU A 214 -13.08 -16.68 18.44
CA GLU A 214 -13.09 -16.38 17.01
C GLU A 214 -12.49 -14.98 16.70
N ARG A 215 -12.94 -13.96 17.42
CA ARG A 215 -12.45 -12.59 17.23
C ARG A 215 -10.97 -12.45 17.55
N PHE A 216 -10.50 -13.10 18.60
CA PHE A 216 -9.09 -13.10 18.96
C PHE A 216 -8.23 -13.72 17.85
N ILE A 217 -8.66 -14.84 17.30
CA ILE A 217 -7.98 -15.52 16.19
C ILE A 217 -7.98 -14.62 14.94
N ARG A 218 -9.09 -13.99 14.60
CA ARG A 218 -9.16 -13.01 13.49
C ARG A 218 -8.18 -11.85 13.69
N ILE A 219 -8.05 -11.34 14.91
CA ILE A 219 -7.06 -10.30 15.23
C ILE A 219 -5.64 -10.82 15.04
N LEU A 220 -5.33 -12.04 15.48
CA LEU A 220 -4.02 -12.66 15.30
C LEU A 220 -3.68 -12.91 13.81
N GLN A 221 -4.67 -13.19 12.99
CA GLN A 221 -4.50 -13.42 11.54
C GLN A 221 -4.50 -12.11 10.72
N SER A 222 -4.89 -10.98 11.32
CA SER A 222 -5.04 -9.71 10.59
C SER A 222 -3.74 -9.03 10.18
N PRO A 223 -2.58 -9.19 10.87
CA PRO A 223 -1.33 -8.61 10.40
C PRO A 223 -0.95 -9.20 9.03
N SER A 224 -0.89 -8.35 8.02
CA SER A 224 -0.53 -8.80 6.68
C SER A 224 0.94 -9.17 6.60
N VAL A 225 1.23 -10.43 6.30
CA VAL A 225 2.59 -10.93 6.03
C VAL A 225 3.24 -10.13 4.90
N GLN A 226 2.46 -9.70 3.91
CA GLN A 226 2.93 -8.92 2.78
C GLN A 226 3.40 -7.52 3.19
N ILE A 227 2.67 -6.84 4.08
CA ILE A 227 3.12 -5.54 4.64
C ILE A 227 4.44 -5.75 5.40
N CYS A 228 4.51 -6.79 6.22
CA CYS A 228 5.72 -7.11 6.99
C CYS A 228 6.92 -7.42 6.09
N ALA A 229 6.71 -8.14 4.98
CA ALA A 229 7.77 -8.40 3.99
C ALA A 229 8.32 -7.10 3.38
N GLY A 230 7.44 -6.13 3.06
CA GLY A 230 7.84 -4.79 2.63
C GLY A 230 8.66 -4.04 3.68
N VAL A 231 8.30 -4.16 4.96
CA VAL A 231 9.07 -3.58 6.08
C VAL A 231 10.47 -4.20 6.16
N PHE A 232 10.57 -5.53 6.13
CA PHE A 232 11.87 -6.20 6.16
C PHE A 232 12.75 -5.82 4.98
N LEU A 233 12.18 -5.70 3.77
CA LEU A 233 12.89 -5.20 2.61
C LEU A 233 13.43 -3.79 2.85
N ALA A 234 12.62 -2.85 3.36
CA ALA A 234 13.04 -1.49 3.64
C ALA A 234 14.18 -1.44 4.67
N MET A 235 14.06 -2.22 5.76
CA MET A 235 15.10 -2.31 6.79
C MET A 235 16.39 -2.95 6.27
N ALA A 236 16.28 -3.95 5.41
CA ALA A 236 17.44 -4.59 4.79
C ALA A 236 18.17 -3.61 3.85
N LEU A 237 17.43 -2.86 3.03
CA LEU A 237 18.01 -1.86 2.13
C LEU A 237 18.58 -0.63 2.85
N ASP A 238 18.10 -0.32 4.05
CA ASP A 238 18.67 0.76 4.89
C ASP A 238 20.01 0.35 5.54
N SER A 239 20.27 -0.94 5.72
CA SER A 239 21.52 -1.47 6.24
C SER A 239 22.55 -1.60 5.13
N ARG A 240 23.70 -0.88 5.20
CA ARG A 240 24.75 -0.93 4.18
C ARG A 240 25.22 -2.35 3.87
N ARG A 241 25.38 -3.20 4.90
CA ARG A 241 25.80 -4.61 4.74
C ARG A 241 24.75 -5.43 3.98
N LEU A 242 23.48 -5.36 4.40
CA LEU A 242 22.40 -6.12 3.75
C LEU A 242 22.09 -5.56 2.35
N PHE A 243 22.22 -4.23 2.16
CA PHE A 243 22.13 -3.62 0.83
C PHE A 243 23.18 -4.21 -0.12
N GLY A 244 24.44 -4.35 0.30
CA GLY A 244 25.49 -4.97 -0.52
C GLY A 244 25.11 -6.40 -0.94
N MET A 245 24.62 -7.22 -0.02
CA MET A 245 24.14 -8.59 -0.32
C MET A 245 22.98 -8.58 -1.32
N LEU A 246 21.99 -7.71 -1.10
CA LEU A 246 20.84 -7.58 -2.00
C LEU A 246 21.25 -6.98 -3.36
N HIS A 247 22.16 -6.02 -3.39
CA HIS A 247 22.69 -5.44 -4.62
C HIS A 247 23.41 -6.48 -5.49
N ALA A 248 24.14 -7.40 -4.90
CA ALA A 248 24.81 -8.49 -5.64
C ALA A 248 23.82 -9.38 -6.40
N VAL A 249 22.59 -9.58 -5.87
CA VAL A 249 21.55 -10.43 -6.46
C VAL A 249 20.55 -9.61 -7.27
N LEU A 250 20.00 -8.54 -6.69
CA LEU A 250 18.90 -7.76 -7.25
C LEU A 250 19.36 -6.54 -8.06
N GLY A 251 20.63 -6.11 -7.93
CA GLY A 251 21.18 -4.94 -8.64
C GLY A 251 21.55 -5.19 -10.10
N ARG A 252 21.33 -6.39 -10.62
CA ARG A 252 21.62 -6.73 -12.02
C ARG A 252 20.48 -6.29 -12.94
N GLY A 253 20.79 -5.91 -14.19
CA GLY A 253 19.76 -5.45 -15.14
C GLY A 253 18.65 -6.47 -15.41
N TRP A 254 18.97 -7.77 -15.37
CA TRP A 254 18.00 -8.85 -15.57
C TRP A 254 17.18 -9.25 -14.31
N SER A 255 17.56 -8.75 -13.12
CA SER A 255 16.89 -9.15 -11.86
C SER A 255 15.42 -8.76 -11.83
N SER A 256 15.05 -7.57 -12.32
CA SER A 256 13.65 -7.14 -12.32
C SER A 256 12.75 -7.94 -13.29
N PRO A 257 13.16 -8.26 -14.55
CA PRO A 257 12.38 -9.18 -15.39
C PRO A 257 12.23 -10.57 -14.78
N VAL A 258 13.29 -11.11 -14.19
CA VAL A 258 13.23 -12.43 -13.53
C VAL A 258 12.31 -12.40 -12.32
N ALA A 259 12.42 -11.38 -11.46
CA ALA A 259 11.53 -11.24 -10.31
C ALA A 259 10.06 -11.07 -10.74
N ALA A 260 9.79 -10.36 -11.83
CA ALA A 260 8.45 -10.27 -12.40
C ALA A 260 7.98 -11.61 -12.94
N ALA A 261 8.82 -12.34 -13.68
CA ALA A 261 8.47 -13.67 -14.20
C ALA A 261 8.19 -14.67 -13.06
N VAL A 262 9.00 -14.65 -11.99
CA VAL A 262 8.76 -15.46 -10.78
C VAL A 262 7.44 -15.07 -10.13
N SER A 263 7.16 -13.76 -9.99
CA SER A 263 5.88 -13.30 -9.43
C SER A 263 4.69 -13.81 -10.25
N VAL A 264 4.77 -13.72 -11.58
CA VAL A 264 3.74 -14.26 -12.48
C VAL A 264 3.66 -15.80 -12.36
N ALA A 265 4.77 -16.51 -12.32
CA ALA A 265 4.76 -17.97 -12.15
C ALA A 265 4.09 -18.40 -10.84
N VAL A 266 4.33 -17.67 -9.75
CA VAL A 266 3.66 -17.92 -8.46
C VAL A 266 2.15 -17.69 -8.55
N LEU A 267 1.70 -16.68 -9.32
CA LEU A 267 0.27 -16.41 -9.52
C LEU A 267 -0.45 -17.56 -10.25
N PHE A 268 0.23 -18.20 -11.19
CA PHE A 268 -0.31 -19.33 -11.96
C PHE A 268 0.06 -20.70 -11.37
N TRP A 269 0.63 -20.72 -10.16
CA TRP A 269 0.98 -21.98 -9.50
C TRP A 269 -0.31 -22.79 -9.22
N PRO A 270 -0.40 -24.04 -9.73
CA PRO A 270 -1.57 -24.86 -9.51
C PRO A 270 -1.61 -25.31 -8.04
N GLY A 271 -2.52 -24.77 -7.27
CA GLY A 271 -2.74 -25.10 -5.86
C GLY A 271 -3.67 -24.12 -5.18
N ASP A 272 -4.23 -24.53 -4.07
CA ASP A 272 -5.08 -23.65 -3.25
C ASP A 272 -4.24 -22.48 -2.70
N ALA A 273 -4.87 -21.33 -2.52
CA ALA A 273 -4.26 -20.15 -1.89
C ALA A 273 -3.93 -20.45 -0.41
N SER A 274 -2.93 -21.28 -0.20
CA SER A 274 -2.43 -21.70 1.11
C SER A 274 -1.62 -20.59 1.76
N THR A 275 -1.41 -20.70 3.05
CA THR A 275 -0.52 -19.80 3.81
C THR A 275 0.87 -19.71 3.16
N GLY A 276 1.41 -20.83 2.67
CA GLY A 276 2.70 -20.89 1.97
C GLY A 276 2.71 -20.07 0.69
N TRP A 277 1.63 -20.11 -0.10
CA TRP A 277 1.50 -19.33 -1.32
C TRP A 277 1.60 -17.82 -1.05
N PHE A 278 0.92 -17.30 -0.01
CA PHE A 278 1.00 -15.89 0.37
C PHE A 278 2.41 -15.45 0.78
N VAL A 279 3.16 -16.32 1.45
CA VAL A 279 4.56 -16.05 1.82
C VAL A 279 5.46 -15.98 0.59
N VAL A 280 5.34 -16.96 -0.31
CA VAL A 280 6.15 -17.01 -1.55
C VAL A 280 5.85 -15.80 -2.42
N LEU A 281 4.59 -15.41 -2.55
CA LEU A 281 4.17 -14.22 -3.30
C LEU A 281 4.73 -12.93 -2.67
N ALA A 282 4.70 -12.81 -1.34
CA ALA A 282 5.27 -11.66 -0.62
C ALA A 282 6.77 -11.53 -0.86
N LEU A 283 7.51 -12.64 -0.87
CA LEU A 283 8.93 -12.67 -1.17
C LEU A 283 9.21 -12.32 -2.64
N ALA A 284 8.43 -12.86 -3.59
CA ALA A 284 8.55 -12.54 -5.01
C ALA A 284 8.31 -11.05 -5.29
N PHE A 285 7.26 -10.46 -4.70
CA PHE A 285 7.01 -9.03 -4.82
C PHE A 285 8.07 -8.17 -4.11
N SER A 286 8.60 -8.63 -2.97
CA SER A 286 9.73 -7.95 -2.33
C SER A 286 10.97 -7.97 -3.21
N ALA A 287 11.28 -9.08 -3.88
CA ALA A 287 12.38 -9.16 -4.84
C ALA A 287 12.14 -8.25 -6.06
N LEU A 288 10.91 -8.19 -6.58
CA LEU A 288 10.54 -7.29 -7.68
C LEU A 288 10.71 -5.82 -7.28
N ILE A 289 10.17 -5.40 -6.13
CA ILE A 289 10.32 -4.04 -5.61
C ILE A 289 11.78 -3.72 -5.35
N GLY A 290 12.51 -4.62 -4.68
CA GLY A 290 13.94 -4.46 -4.39
C GLY A 290 14.76 -4.25 -5.66
N SER A 291 14.55 -5.05 -6.70
CA SER A 291 15.27 -4.92 -7.97
C SER A 291 14.94 -3.60 -8.70
N CYS A 292 13.72 -3.07 -8.55
CA CYS A 292 13.32 -1.79 -9.15
C CYS A 292 13.88 -0.56 -8.40
N VAL A 293 14.13 -0.67 -7.09
CA VAL A 293 14.58 0.48 -6.29
C VAL A 293 16.10 0.54 -6.07
N ILE A 294 16.78 -0.62 -6.13
CA ILE A 294 18.25 -0.68 -6.04
C ILE A 294 18.90 -0.07 -7.28
N ARG A 295 18.27 -0.23 -8.44
CA ARG A 295 18.80 0.21 -9.72
C ARG A 295 17.72 0.89 -10.57
N GLU A 296 17.91 2.16 -10.93
CA GLU A 296 16.94 2.92 -11.72
C GLU A 296 16.84 2.45 -13.20
N ASP A 297 17.95 1.97 -13.77
CA ASP A 297 18.06 1.45 -15.15
C ASP A 297 17.85 -0.07 -15.24
N HIS A 298 17.03 -0.62 -14.33
CA HIS A 298 16.68 -2.05 -14.32
C HIS A 298 15.97 -2.49 -15.61
N GLY A 299 15.95 -3.80 -15.89
CA GLY A 299 15.43 -4.35 -17.15
C GLY A 299 13.97 -4.01 -17.48
N LEU A 300 13.13 -3.73 -16.48
CA LEU A 300 11.75 -3.28 -16.66
C LEU A 300 11.62 -1.74 -16.71
N ALA A 301 12.70 -0.98 -16.57
CA ALA A 301 12.63 0.47 -16.46
C ALA A 301 11.91 1.12 -17.65
N LYS A 302 12.14 0.63 -18.88
CA LYS A 302 11.47 1.13 -20.09
C LYS A 302 9.95 0.89 -20.04
N LEU A 303 9.49 -0.23 -19.50
CA LEU A 303 8.06 -0.55 -19.31
C LEU A 303 7.42 0.29 -18.18
N CYS A 304 8.19 0.72 -17.20
CA CYS A 304 7.72 1.55 -16.09
C CYS A 304 7.71 3.06 -16.40
N ARG A 305 8.33 3.50 -17.51
CA ARG A 305 8.47 4.94 -17.89
C ARG A 305 7.21 5.62 -18.42
N PRO A 306 6.24 4.94 -19.12
CA PRO A 306 5.08 5.63 -19.68
C PRO A 306 4.36 6.49 -18.65
N ALA A 307 4.14 7.76 -18.99
CA ALA A 307 3.53 8.73 -18.08
C ALA A 307 2.12 8.32 -17.64
N VAL A 308 1.37 7.63 -18.53
CA VAL A 308 0.03 7.13 -18.21
C VAL A 308 0.07 6.10 -17.08
N LEU A 309 0.99 5.11 -17.13
CA LEU A 309 1.11 4.10 -16.09
C LEU A 309 1.47 4.72 -14.74
N ARG A 310 2.43 5.64 -14.74
CA ARG A 310 2.80 6.37 -13.52
C ARG A 310 1.66 7.23 -13.01
N ARG A 311 0.91 7.89 -13.89
CA ARG A 311 -0.24 8.70 -13.49
C ARG A 311 -1.35 7.85 -12.85
N ILE A 312 -1.70 6.71 -13.45
CA ILE A 312 -2.64 5.76 -12.87
C ILE A 312 -2.14 5.31 -11.48
N GLY A 313 -0.86 4.99 -11.33
CA GLY A 313 -0.27 4.62 -10.05
C GLY A 313 -0.36 5.73 -8.99
N VAL A 314 -0.20 7.00 -9.38
CA VAL A 314 -0.35 8.14 -8.46
C VAL A 314 -1.79 8.28 -7.94
N VAL A 315 -2.79 8.08 -8.80
CA VAL A 315 -4.23 8.18 -8.44
C VAL A 315 -4.83 6.83 -8.04
N SER A 316 -4.02 5.78 -7.92
CA SER A 316 -4.48 4.40 -7.63
C SER A 316 -5.30 4.29 -6.34
N TYR A 317 -5.04 5.13 -5.34
CA TYR A 317 -5.83 5.19 -4.11
C TYR A 317 -7.28 5.63 -4.37
N GLY A 318 -7.47 6.70 -5.15
CA GLY A 318 -8.80 7.13 -5.58
C GLY A 318 -9.49 6.08 -6.43
N MET A 319 -8.75 5.47 -7.37
CA MET A 319 -9.28 4.35 -8.17
C MET A 319 -9.72 3.18 -7.27
N TYR A 320 -8.92 2.83 -6.26
CA TYR A 320 -9.27 1.76 -5.32
C TYR A 320 -10.55 2.05 -4.55
N LEU A 321 -10.77 3.26 -4.09
CA LEU A 321 -12.00 3.64 -3.38
C LEU A 321 -13.24 3.69 -4.28
N LEU A 322 -13.07 4.07 -5.55
CA LEU A 322 -14.17 4.31 -6.49
C LEU A 322 -14.46 3.15 -7.45
N HIS A 323 -13.58 2.11 -7.52
CA HIS A 323 -13.71 1.06 -8.53
C HIS A 323 -15.04 0.31 -8.47
N MET A 324 -15.53 -0.02 -7.28
CA MET A 324 -16.80 -0.76 -7.15
C MET A 324 -18.01 0.07 -7.62
N LEU A 325 -17.99 1.40 -7.42
CA LEU A 325 -19.02 2.29 -7.98
C LEU A 325 -18.94 2.31 -9.50
N ALA A 326 -17.73 2.41 -10.06
CA ALA A 326 -17.51 2.38 -11.50
C ALA A 326 -17.96 1.04 -12.11
N ILE A 327 -17.59 -0.09 -11.49
CA ILE A 327 -18.00 -1.43 -11.93
C ILE A 327 -19.52 -1.59 -11.90
N ASN A 328 -20.17 -1.18 -10.81
CA ASN A 328 -21.62 -1.27 -10.71
C ASN A 328 -22.33 -0.39 -11.74
N ALA A 329 -21.86 0.82 -12.01
CA ALA A 329 -22.40 1.69 -13.03
C ALA A 329 -22.27 1.08 -14.44
N VAL A 330 -21.09 0.57 -14.78
CA VAL A 330 -20.83 -0.11 -16.07
C VAL A 330 -21.69 -1.37 -16.21
N ARG A 331 -21.80 -2.16 -15.13
CA ARG A 331 -22.65 -3.38 -15.13
C ARG A 331 -24.10 -3.06 -15.47
N VAL A 332 -24.67 -2.01 -14.86
CA VAL A 332 -26.05 -1.57 -15.16
C VAL A 332 -26.21 -1.17 -16.62
N VAL A 333 -25.24 -0.44 -17.20
CA VAL A 333 -25.28 -0.01 -18.60
C VAL A 333 -25.18 -1.21 -19.54
N LEU A 334 -24.19 -2.09 -19.33
CA LEU A 334 -23.98 -3.26 -20.19
C LEU A 334 -25.14 -4.25 -20.12
N SER A 335 -25.72 -4.48 -18.94
CA SER A 335 -26.87 -5.38 -18.78
C SER A 335 -28.10 -4.84 -19.53
N LYS A 336 -28.36 -3.53 -19.50
CA LYS A 336 -29.45 -2.90 -20.28
C LYS A 336 -29.22 -2.95 -21.77
N ALA A 337 -27.94 -2.93 -22.21
CA ALA A 337 -27.57 -3.07 -23.62
C ALA A 337 -27.54 -4.52 -24.10
N GLY A 338 -27.75 -5.52 -23.22
CA GLY A 338 -27.66 -6.94 -23.56
C GLY A 338 -26.23 -7.39 -23.92
N VAL A 339 -25.20 -6.68 -23.44
CA VAL A 339 -23.79 -6.96 -23.75
C VAL A 339 -23.13 -7.71 -22.62
N GLU A 340 -22.68 -8.94 -22.92
CA GLU A 340 -21.92 -9.79 -21.97
C GLU A 340 -20.46 -9.92 -22.46
N SER A 341 -19.60 -8.97 -22.05
CA SER A 341 -18.18 -9.00 -22.40
C SER A 341 -17.33 -8.59 -21.19
N ALA A 342 -16.55 -9.53 -20.66
CA ALA A 342 -15.64 -9.30 -19.53
C ALA A 342 -14.58 -8.24 -19.87
N VAL A 343 -14.03 -8.29 -21.08
CA VAL A 343 -13.01 -7.32 -21.53
C VAL A 343 -13.58 -5.92 -21.62
N LEU A 344 -14.80 -5.77 -22.18
CA LEU A 344 -15.46 -4.48 -22.28
C LEU A 344 -15.84 -3.95 -20.89
N ALA A 345 -16.38 -4.80 -20.02
CA ALA A 345 -16.72 -4.45 -18.63
C ALA A 345 -15.47 -3.97 -17.87
N PHE A 346 -14.36 -4.70 -17.94
CA PHE A 346 -13.09 -4.31 -17.35
C PHE A 346 -12.57 -2.98 -17.89
N THR A 347 -12.55 -2.82 -19.22
CA THR A 347 -12.02 -1.61 -19.88
C THR A 347 -12.83 -0.39 -19.48
N LEU A 348 -14.16 -0.44 -19.58
CA LEU A 348 -15.04 0.67 -19.25
C LEU A 348 -14.99 0.99 -17.75
N SER A 349 -14.96 -0.03 -16.89
CA SER A 349 -14.85 0.16 -15.43
C SER A 349 -13.51 0.81 -15.06
N THR A 350 -12.43 0.39 -15.69
CA THR A 350 -11.09 0.97 -15.48
C THR A 350 -11.05 2.44 -15.92
N LEU A 351 -11.57 2.74 -17.10
CA LEU A 351 -11.63 4.11 -17.62
C LEU A 351 -12.49 5.00 -16.71
N LEU A 352 -13.67 4.53 -16.32
CA LEU A 352 -14.56 5.29 -15.45
C LEU A 352 -13.95 5.52 -14.05
N ALA A 353 -13.34 4.48 -13.46
CA ALA A 353 -12.64 4.59 -12.18
C ALA A 353 -11.45 5.56 -12.28
N TRP A 354 -10.69 5.53 -13.37
CA TRP A 354 -9.57 6.44 -13.58
C TRP A 354 -10.04 7.89 -13.74
N ILE A 355 -11.06 8.15 -14.57
CA ILE A 355 -11.63 9.49 -14.75
C ILE A 355 -12.15 10.03 -13.41
N ALA A 356 -12.92 9.24 -12.68
CA ALA A 356 -13.45 9.63 -11.38
C ALA A 356 -12.33 9.92 -10.36
N ALA A 357 -11.29 9.08 -10.31
CA ALA A 357 -10.14 9.29 -9.44
C ALA A 357 -9.31 10.51 -9.84
N GLU A 358 -9.15 10.78 -11.15
CA GLU A 358 -8.43 11.96 -11.64
C GLU A 358 -9.18 13.25 -11.28
N ILE A 359 -10.50 13.28 -11.42
CA ILE A 359 -11.35 14.41 -11.01
C ILE A 359 -11.24 14.61 -9.49
N SER A 360 -11.41 13.52 -8.72
CA SER A 360 -11.28 13.55 -7.25
C SER A 360 -9.91 14.08 -6.84
N PHE A 361 -8.84 13.60 -7.43
CA PHE A 361 -7.48 14.02 -7.13
C PHE A 361 -7.27 15.52 -7.36
N ARG A 362 -7.75 16.04 -8.49
CA ARG A 362 -7.56 17.46 -8.84
C ARG A 362 -8.43 18.40 -8.01
N VAL A 363 -9.70 18.04 -7.82
CA VAL A 363 -10.70 18.94 -7.22
C VAL A 363 -10.75 18.78 -5.71
N PHE A 364 -10.70 17.54 -5.21
CA PHE A 364 -10.95 17.25 -3.81
C PHE A 364 -9.66 16.98 -3.00
N GLU A 365 -8.75 16.11 -3.50
CA GLU A 365 -7.59 15.70 -2.72
C GLU A 365 -6.47 16.74 -2.70
N THR A 366 -6.25 17.45 -3.81
CA THR A 366 -5.13 18.42 -3.96
C THR A 366 -5.05 19.48 -2.85
N PRO A 367 -6.13 20.08 -2.35
CA PRO A 367 -6.07 21.01 -1.23
C PRO A 367 -5.47 20.40 0.04
N PHE A 368 -5.87 19.17 0.39
CA PHE A 368 -5.35 18.44 1.55
C PHE A 368 -3.89 18.05 1.36
N LEU A 369 -3.52 17.65 0.14
CA LEU A 369 -2.13 17.30 -0.19
C LEU A 369 -1.20 18.51 -0.13
N ARG A 370 -1.66 19.71 -0.52
CA ARG A 370 -0.91 20.98 -0.34
C ARG A 370 -0.74 21.32 1.14
N LEU A 371 -1.79 21.11 1.94
CA LEU A 371 -1.71 21.33 3.39
C LEU A 371 -0.70 20.37 4.05
N LYS A 372 -0.65 19.12 3.59
CA LYS A 372 0.32 18.10 4.04
C LYS A 372 1.78 18.59 3.90
N ASP A 373 2.10 19.35 2.86
CA ASP A 373 3.48 19.81 2.61
C ASP A 373 3.98 20.78 3.68
N ARG A 374 3.10 21.46 4.40
CA ARG A 374 3.46 22.31 5.55
C ARG A 374 4.03 21.52 6.74
N PHE A 375 3.75 20.21 6.82
CA PHE A 375 4.22 19.32 7.88
C PHE A 375 5.43 18.49 7.45
N ARG A 376 6.12 18.87 6.36
CA ARG A 376 7.40 18.28 5.98
C ARG A 376 8.51 18.85 6.85
N ARG A 377 9.23 18.00 7.56
CA ARG A 377 10.47 18.40 8.21
C ARG A 377 11.55 18.60 7.14
N HIS A 378 12.19 19.76 7.15
CA HIS A 378 13.44 19.93 6.39
C HIS A 378 14.55 19.20 7.14
N PRO A 379 15.39 18.37 6.48
CA PRO A 379 16.62 17.85 7.06
C PRO A 379 17.51 19.06 7.41
N GLY A 380 17.70 19.34 8.70
CA GLY A 380 18.52 20.47 9.14
C GLY A 380 17.91 21.39 10.18
N SER A 381 16.59 21.34 10.45
CA SER A 381 16.00 22.10 11.57
C SER A 381 16.08 21.28 12.85
N GLY A 382 17.31 21.06 13.36
CA GLY A 382 17.50 20.73 14.76
C GLY A 382 16.97 21.88 15.62
N ARG A 383 16.26 21.57 16.69
CA ARG A 383 15.83 22.51 17.70
C ARG A 383 17.02 23.36 18.15
N GLU A 384 17.20 24.52 17.60
CA GLU A 384 17.85 25.60 18.33
C GLU A 384 16.85 26.07 19.39
N GLY A 385 17.20 25.77 20.63
CA GLY A 385 16.44 26.20 21.82
C GLY A 385 16.27 27.70 21.81
N GLY A 386 15.04 28.11 22.10
CA GLY A 386 14.66 29.52 22.20
C GLY A 386 15.58 30.29 23.18
N THR A 387 16.24 31.28 22.66
CA THR A 387 16.59 32.50 23.36
C THR A 387 16.12 33.64 22.49
N THR A 388 15.07 34.27 22.96
CA THR A 388 14.60 35.57 22.48
C THR A 388 15.75 36.57 22.59
N SER A 389 16.31 36.97 21.45
CA SER A 389 17.04 38.22 21.34
C SER A 389 16.31 39.12 20.34
N VAL A 390 15.69 40.15 20.91
CA VAL A 390 15.12 41.31 20.24
C VAL A 390 16.25 41.97 19.45
N PRO A 391 16.09 42.27 18.16
CA PRO A 391 17.03 43.16 17.47
C PRO A 391 16.69 44.61 17.80
N ALA A 392 17.66 45.28 18.44
CA ALA A 392 17.65 46.72 18.62
C ALA A 392 17.72 47.42 17.26
N HIS A 393 16.93 48.46 17.15
CA HIS A 393 16.98 49.48 16.10
C HIS A 393 18.40 50.00 15.86
N ALA A 394 18.82 50.03 14.64
CA ALA A 394 19.85 50.97 14.19
C ALA A 394 19.33 51.69 12.96
N SER A 395 19.23 52.96 13.15
CA SER A 395 18.83 53.99 12.20
C SER A 395 19.97 54.43 11.30
N VAL A 396 19.62 54.81 10.07
CA VAL A 396 19.98 56.04 9.36
C VAL A 396 21.32 56.17 8.65
N ALA A 397 21.21 56.72 7.46
CA ALA A 397 22.02 57.57 6.63
C ALA A 397 22.81 56.82 5.53
N GLY A 398 22.51 57.02 4.26
CA GLY A 398 22.63 58.27 3.56
C GLY A 398 23.88 58.21 2.72
N GLY A 399 23.80 58.35 1.41
CA GLY A 399 24.98 58.50 0.59
C GLY A 399 24.77 58.19 -0.89
N THR A 400 24.47 59.21 -1.57
CA THR A 400 24.39 59.47 -3.01
C THR A 400 25.59 59.04 -3.85
N ALA A 401 25.32 58.82 -5.14
CA ALA A 401 26.12 59.13 -6.32
C ALA A 401 27.16 58.10 -6.80
N ARG A 402 26.97 57.48 -7.88
CA ARG A 402 27.18 57.74 -9.31
C ARG A 402 26.79 56.57 -10.15
#